data_cd45fc7c061d6e752a741aea3548fbe6
#
_entry.id   cd45fc7c061d6e752a741aea3548fbe6
#
_cell.length_a   1.000
_cell.length_b   1.000
_cell.length_c   1.000
_cell.angle_alpha   90.00
_cell.angle_beta   90.00
_cell.angle_gamma   90.00
#
_symmetry.space_group_name_H-M   'P 1'
#
loop_
_entity.id
_entity.type
_entity.pdbx_description
1 polymer ?
#
loop_
_entity_poly.entity_id
_entity_poly.type
_entity_poly.pdbx_seq_one_letter_code
_entity_poly.pdbx_strand_id
1 'polypeptide(L)'
;GNIRKRADGRWEGRYTAGYHPETGKRIIKNVLGKTQAECKAKLSAAMEATRGIDVSRADEYTVATWLRSWYEIYAKPNIRISTANRYQLMVEQYTIPRIGSIKLTKLTAHDLQKLYKDLMENGRIARKSGHGNPGLSSTTVRSLHLMLHSALERAVKERLILRNPTEDC
;
A
#
# COMPACT_ATOMS: atom_id res chain seq x y z
N GLY A 1 -10.31 24.08 3.76
CA GLY A 1 -11.34 23.14 4.22
C GLY A 1 -12.43 23.85 4.99
N ASN A 2 -13.63 23.35 4.98
CA ASN A 2 -14.77 23.91 5.71
C ASN A 2 -15.10 22.98 6.89
N ILE A 3 -15.38 23.57 8.08
CA ILE A 3 -15.76 22.82 9.29
C ILE A 3 -17.18 23.25 9.67
N ARG A 4 -18.07 22.29 9.91
CA ARG A 4 -19.45 22.52 10.35
C ARG A 4 -19.86 21.55 11.45
N LYS A 5 -20.80 21.98 12.30
CA LYS A 5 -21.45 21.09 13.27
C LYS A 5 -22.61 20.35 12.57
N ARG A 6 -22.70 19.04 12.75
CA ARG A 6 -23.77 18.20 12.22
C ARG A 6 -24.95 18.15 13.20
N ALA A 7 -26.10 17.75 12.71
CA ALA A 7 -27.30 17.57 13.54
C ALA A 7 -27.13 16.50 14.64
N ASP A 8 -26.24 15.52 14.41
CA ASP A 8 -25.87 14.46 15.37
C ASP A 8 -24.87 14.93 16.46
N GLY A 9 -24.56 16.23 16.51
CA GLY A 9 -23.69 16.86 17.51
C GLY A 9 -22.18 16.76 17.19
N ARG A 10 -21.79 15.96 16.19
CA ARG A 10 -20.39 15.82 15.76
C ARG A 10 -19.98 16.97 14.84
N TRP A 11 -18.66 17.22 14.76
CA TRP A 11 -18.07 18.17 13.83
C TRP A 11 -17.56 17.48 12.59
N GLU A 12 -17.87 18.04 11.42
CA GLU A 12 -17.42 17.54 10.11
C GLU A 12 -16.52 18.55 9.44
N GLY A 13 -15.31 18.15 9.09
CA GLY A 13 -14.38 18.91 8.26
C GLY A 13 -14.35 18.34 6.84
N ARG A 14 -14.54 19.19 5.83
CA ARG A 14 -14.49 18.83 4.40
C ARG A 14 -13.32 19.50 3.71
N TYR A 15 -12.62 18.77 2.85
CA TYR A 15 -11.55 19.30 2.03
C TYR A 15 -11.53 18.69 0.63
N THR A 16 -10.97 19.42 -0.32
CA THR A 16 -10.71 18.90 -1.66
C THR A 16 -9.43 18.09 -1.63
N ALA A 17 -9.52 16.79 -1.86
CA ALA A 17 -8.38 15.89 -1.88
C ALA A 17 -7.70 15.83 -3.26
N GLY A 18 -8.40 16.22 -4.33
CA GLY A 18 -7.90 16.23 -5.71
C GLY A 18 -9.02 16.48 -6.70
N TYR A 19 -8.75 16.24 -7.97
CA TYR A 19 -9.70 16.38 -9.08
C TYR A 19 -9.66 15.11 -9.93
N HIS A 20 -10.81 14.68 -10.43
CA HIS A 20 -10.91 13.58 -11.38
C HIS A 20 -10.24 13.99 -12.72
N PRO A 21 -9.28 13.21 -13.26
CA PRO A 21 -8.52 13.61 -14.43
C PRO A 21 -9.37 13.75 -15.68
N GLU A 22 -10.42 12.92 -15.84
CA GLU A 22 -11.28 12.93 -17.03
C GLU A 22 -12.42 13.94 -16.94
N THR A 23 -12.99 14.15 -15.75
CA THR A 23 -14.21 14.96 -15.58
C THR A 23 -13.95 16.34 -14.98
N GLY A 24 -12.75 16.60 -14.45
CA GLY A 24 -12.40 17.81 -13.72
C GLY A 24 -13.17 18.02 -12.42
N LYS A 25 -14.02 17.06 -12.00
CA LYS A 25 -14.81 17.15 -10.77
C LYS A 25 -13.93 17.03 -9.53
N ARG A 26 -14.24 17.83 -8.51
CA ARG A 26 -13.54 17.81 -7.22
C ARG A 26 -13.80 16.51 -6.47
N ILE A 27 -12.74 15.86 -6.01
CA ILE A 27 -12.79 14.75 -5.07
C ILE A 27 -12.81 15.35 -3.66
N ILE A 28 -13.96 15.25 -2.98
CA ILE A 28 -14.15 15.79 -1.63
C ILE A 28 -14.06 14.64 -0.63
N LYS A 29 -13.18 14.80 0.38
CA LYS A 29 -13.12 13.90 1.54
C LYS A 29 -13.55 14.64 2.80
N ASN A 30 -14.04 13.89 3.78
CA ASN A 30 -14.46 14.44 5.07
C ASN A 30 -13.78 13.71 6.24
N VAL A 31 -13.66 14.43 7.36
CA VAL A 31 -13.21 13.91 8.65
C VAL A 31 -14.24 14.27 9.70
N LEU A 32 -14.37 13.44 10.73
CA LEU A 32 -15.30 13.64 11.82
C LEU A 32 -14.55 13.76 13.14
N GLY A 33 -15.01 14.67 14.01
CA GLY A 33 -14.50 14.86 15.37
C GLY A 33 -15.65 15.05 16.35
N LYS A 34 -15.43 14.68 17.61
CA LYS A 34 -16.38 14.94 18.70
C LYS A 34 -16.39 16.40 19.08
N THR A 35 -15.26 17.07 18.96
CA THR A 35 -15.10 18.51 19.21
C THR A 35 -14.60 19.22 17.96
N GLN A 36 -14.79 20.56 17.92
CA GLN A 36 -14.29 21.37 16.81
C GLN A 36 -12.75 21.33 16.71
N ALA A 37 -12.06 21.36 17.83
CA ALA A 37 -10.61 21.29 17.89
C ALA A 37 -10.08 19.97 17.35
N GLU A 38 -10.68 18.85 17.76
CA GLU A 38 -10.36 17.51 17.25
C GLU A 38 -10.59 17.42 15.74
N CYS A 39 -11.74 17.91 15.27
CA CYS A 39 -12.07 17.94 13.85
C CYS A 39 -11.05 18.76 13.05
N LYS A 40 -10.65 19.93 13.57
CA LYS A 40 -9.63 20.80 12.94
C LYS A 40 -8.28 20.10 12.85
N ALA A 41 -7.84 19.46 13.93
CA ALA A 41 -6.57 18.71 13.95
C ALA A 41 -6.59 17.54 12.94
N LYS A 42 -7.66 16.75 12.92
CA LYS A 42 -7.85 15.67 11.96
C LYS A 42 -7.90 16.18 10.51
N LEU A 43 -8.56 17.30 10.27
CA LEU A 43 -8.64 17.92 8.94
C LEU A 43 -7.27 18.36 8.44
N SER A 44 -6.49 19.03 9.29
CA SER A 44 -5.13 19.45 8.96
C SER A 44 -4.22 18.24 8.64
N ALA A 45 -4.25 17.21 9.49
CA ALA A 45 -3.49 15.99 9.27
C ALA A 45 -3.89 15.27 7.97
N ALA A 46 -5.21 15.19 7.68
CA ALA A 46 -5.71 14.56 6.46
C ALA A 46 -5.32 15.35 5.20
N MET A 47 -5.34 16.67 5.24
CA MET A 47 -4.90 17.53 4.13
C MET A 47 -3.39 17.37 3.88
N GLU A 48 -2.58 17.32 4.93
CA GLU A 48 -1.14 17.12 4.81
C GLU A 48 -0.82 15.70 4.26
N ALA A 49 -1.50 14.67 4.76
CA ALA A 49 -1.33 13.28 4.29
C ALA A 49 -1.71 13.07 2.82
N THR A 50 -2.59 13.92 2.26
CA THR A 50 -2.98 13.84 0.83
C THR A 50 -2.20 14.79 -0.06
N ARG A 51 -1.40 15.68 0.52
CA ARG A 51 -0.59 16.64 -0.22
C ARG A 51 0.49 15.91 -1.03
N GLY A 52 0.43 16.05 -2.35
CA GLY A 52 1.38 15.39 -3.26
C GLY A 52 0.98 13.98 -3.72
N ILE A 53 -0.16 13.44 -3.26
CA ILE A 53 -0.73 12.19 -3.76
C ILE A 53 -1.75 12.48 -4.86
N ASP A 54 -1.74 11.68 -5.93
CA ASP A 54 -2.85 11.64 -6.89
C ASP A 54 -3.99 10.79 -6.30
N VAL A 55 -4.85 11.44 -5.51
CA VAL A 55 -5.92 10.77 -4.76
C VAL A 55 -6.92 10.07 -5.69
N SER A 56 -7.08 10.54 -6.93
CA SER A 56 -7.98 9.91 -7.92
C SER A 56 -7.53 8.50 -8.27
N ARG A 57 -6.22 8.29 -8.35
CA ARG A 57 -5.60 7.00 -8.67
C ARG A 57 -5.22 6.19 -7.43
N ALA A 58 -4.74 6.86 -6.38
CA ALA A 58 -4.24 6.19 -5.18
C ALA A 58 -5.30 5.37 -4.45
N ASP A 59 -6.55 5.83 -4.42
CA ASP A 59 -7.66 5.12 -3.77
C ASP A 59 -8.14 3.88 -4.54
N GLU A 60 -7.78 3.74 -5.81
CA GLU A 60 -8.14 2.59 -6.65
C GLU A 60 -7.27 1.36 -6.36
N TYR A 61 -6.05 1.57 -5.87
CA TYR A 61 -5.10 0.49 -5.67
C TYR A 61 -5.16 -0.14 -4.29
N THR A 62 -5.23 -1.48 -4.28
CA THR A 62 -4.76 -2.32 -3.18
C THR A 62 -3.32 -2.73 -3.43
N VAL A 63 -2.65 -3.30 -2.42
CA VAL A 63 -1.32 -3.89 -2.61
C VAL A 63 -1.33 -4.93 -3.73
N ALA A 64 -2.37 -5.79 -3.79
CA ALA A 64 -2.49 -6.81 -4.83
C ALA A 64 -2.60 -6.21 -6.23
N THR A 65 -3.50 -5.26 -6.43
CA THR A 65 -3.72 -4.66 -7.76
C THR A 65 -2.52 -3.85 -8.21
N TRP A 66 -1.85 -3.15 -7.29
CA TRP A 66 -0.62 -2.43 -7.59
C TRP A 66 0.54 -3.35 -7.97
N LEU A 67 0.81 -4.40 -7.18
CA LEU A 67 1.92 -5.31 -7.46
C LEU A 67 1.74 -6.05 -8.79
N ARG A 68 0.52 -6.44 -9.16
CA ARG A 68 0.23 -7.04 -10.47
C ARG A 68 0.47 -6.06 -11.60
N SER A 69 -0.02 -4.82 -11.48
CA SER A 69 0.19 -3.76 -12.46
C SER A 69 1.68 -3.44 -12.61
N TRP A 70 2.39 -3.26 -11.49
CA TRP A 70 3.83 -3.02 -11.49
C TRP A 70 4.60 -4.17 -12.14
N TYR A 71 4.25 -5.42 -11.83
CA TYR A 71 4.90 -6.59 -12.40
C TYR A 71 4.77 -6.62 -13.92
N GLU A 72 3.56 -6.50 -14.45
CA GLU A 72 3.30 -6.60 -15.89
C GLU A 72 3.86 -5.40 -16.67
N ILE A 73 3.75 -4.20 -16.13
CA ILE A 73 4.11 -2.97 -16.87
C ILE A 73 5.59 -2.61 -16.71
N TYR A 74 6.15 -2.75 -15.49
CA TYR A 74 7.47 -2.21 -15.19
C TYR A 74 8.54 -3.28 -14.98
N ALA A 75 8.22 -4.40 -14.33
CA ALA A 75 9.23 -5.40 -13.98
C ALA A 75 9.46 -6.38 -15.12
N LYS A 76 8.44 -7.10 -15.52
CA LYS A 76 8.52 -8.20 -16.49
C LYS A 76 9.19 -7.84 -17.83
N PRO A 77 8.93 -6.66 -18.46
CA PRO A 77 9.59 -6.30 -19.70
C PRO A 77 11.10 -6.04 -19.57
N ASN A 78 11.58 -5.75 -18.35
CA ASN A 78 12.95 -5.29 -18.11
C ASN A 78 13.84 -6.32 -17.40
N ILE A 79 13.33 -7.52 -17.12
CA ILE A 79 14.07 -8.56 -16.40
C ILE A 79 14.10 -9.88 -17.17
N ARG A 80 15.06 -10.74 -16.85
CA ARG A 80 15.15 -12.09 -17.44
C ARG A 80 13.95 -12.96 -17.03
N ILE A 81 13.55 -13.90 -17.89
CA ILE A 81 12.40 -14.78 -17.68
C ILE A 81 12.48 -15.53 -16.33
N SER A 82 13.67 -16.00 -15.94
CA SER A 82 13.86 -16.68 -14.64
C SER A 82 13.57 -15.77 -13.44
N THR A 83 13.97 -14.49 -13.54
CA THR A 83 13.68 -13.47 -12.51
C THR A 83 12.20 -13.11 -12.53
N ALA A 84 11.58 -12.99 -13.70
CA ALA A 84 10.16 -12.71 -13.83
C ALA A 84 9.30 -13.81 -13.17
N ASN A 85 9.61 -15.08 -13.42
CA ASN A 85 8.92 -16.20 -12.77
C ASN A 85 9.07 -16.16 -11.24
N ARG A 86 10.26 -15.82 -10.75
CA ARG A 86 10.51 -15.66 -9.32
C ARG A 86 9.71 -14.48 -8.72
N TYR A 87 9.64 -13.36 -9.41
CA TYR A 87 8.85 -12.19 -8.96
C TYR A 87 7.36 -12.52 -8.96
N GLN A 88 6.86 -13.19 -9.98
CA GLN A 88 5.48 -13.65 -10.03
C GLN A 88 5.14 -14.55 -8.84
N LEU A 89 6.00 -15.51 -8.51
CA LEU A 89 5.85 -16.37 -7.32
C LEU A 89 5.80 -15.52 -6.03
N MET A 90 6.73 -14.57 -5.89
CA MET A 90 6.81 -13.70 -4.72
C MET A 90 5.54 -12.82 -4.57
N VAL A 91 5.02 -12.30 -5.65
CA VAL A 91 3.79 -11.51 -5.68
C VAL A 91 2.59 -12.38 -5.33
N GLU A 92 2.34 -13.44 -6.10
CA GLU A 92 1.08 -14.19 -6.03
C GLU A 92 1.01 -15.16 -4.86
N GLN A 93 2.12 -15.80 -4.47
CA GLN A 93 2.10 -16.84 -3.45
C GLN A 93 2.54 -16.36 -2.06
N TYR A 94 3.41 -15.35 -1.99
CA TYR A 94 3.95 -14.90 -0.71
C TYR A 94 3.32 -13.60 -0.23
N THR A 95 3.13 -12.62 -1.11
CA THR A 95 2.71 -11.27 -0.71
C THR A 95 1.19 -11.11 -0.70
N ILE A 96 0.53 -11.41 -1.82
CA ILE A 96 -0.91 -11.14 -2.00
C ILE A 96 -1.78 -11.88 -0.97
N PRO A 97 -1.56 -13.17 -0.65
CA PRO A 97 -2.41 -13.87 0.32
C PRO A 97 -2.37 -13.26 1.74
N ARG A 98 -1.32 -12.49 2.05
CA ARG A 98 -1.07 -11.93 3.39
C ARG A 98 -1.47 -10.46 3.53
N ILE A 99 -1.04 -9.65 2.57
CA ILE A 99 -1.24 -8.19 2.63
C ILE A 99 -1.92 -7.60 1.40
N GLY A 100 -2.31 -8.42 0.43
CA GLY A 100 -2.86 -7.97 -0.86
C GLY A 100 -4.15 -7.15 -0.76
N SER A 101 -4.98 -7.38 0.25
CA SER A 101 -6.24 -6.66 0.48
C SER A 101 -6.05 -5.26 1.08
N ILE A 102 -4.87 -4.96 1.62
CA ILE A 102 -4.58 -3.65 2.22
C ILE A 102 -4.60 -2.59 1.11
N LYS A 103 -5.26 -1.46 1.38
CA LYS A 103 -5.17 -0.28 0.49
C LYS A 103 -3.72 0.18 0.40
N LEU A 104 -3.24 0.46 -0.80
CA LEU A 104 -1.84 0.85 -1.03
C LEU A 104 -1.44 2.07 -0.16
N THR A 105 -2.34 3.04 -0.01
CA THR A 105 -2.15 4.25 0.81
C THR A 105 -2.11 4.00 2.32
N LYS A 106 -2.52 2.80 2.76
CA LYS A 106 -2.57 2.41 4.18
C LYS A 106 -1.51 1.37 4.55
N LEU A 107 -0.71 0.93 3.59
CA LEU A 107 0.36 -0.02 3.86
C LEU A 107 1.43 0.62 4.76
N THR A 108 1.78 -0.06 5.84
CA THR A 108 2.77 0.40 6.82
C THR A 108 4.00 -0.50 6.86
N ALA A 109 5.12 0.01 7.39
CA ALA A 109 6.30 -0.80 7.67
C ALA A 109 5.99 -1.96 8.64
N HIS A 110 5.07 -1.73 9.59
CA HIS A 110 4.64 -2.78 10.51
C HIS A 110 3.96 -3.96 9.80
N ASP A 111 3.14 -3.71 8.78
CA ASP A 111 2.51 -4.76 7.97
C ASP A 111 3.57 -5.57 7.19
N LEU A 112 4.59 -4.88 6.68
CA LEU A 112 5.72 -5.53 6.00
C LEU A 112 6.56 -6.37 6.97
N GLN A 113 6.85 -5.88 8.17
CA GLN A 113 7.57 -6.65 9.19
C GLN A 113 6.80 -7.91 9.62
N LYS A 114 5.47 -7.83 9.77
CA LYS A 114 4.62 -9.00 10.01
C LYS A 114 4.69 -10.00 8.85
N LEU A 115 4.64 -9.50 7.61
CA LEU A 115 4.79 -10.33 6.41
C LEU A 115 6.11 -11.09 6.44
N TYR A 116 7.23 -10.40 6.70
CA TYR A 116 8.56 -11.03 6.71
C TYR A 116 8.69 -12.07 7.82
N LYS A 117 8.18 -11.77 9.01
CA LYS A 117 8.15 -12.72 10.12
C LYS A 117 7.36 -13.97 9.77
N ASP A 118 6.12 -13.82 9.27
CA ASP A 118 5.28 -14.96 8.90
C ASP A 118 5.93 -15.81 7.78
N LEU A 119 6.56 -15.17 6.81
CA LEU A 119 7.27 -15.89 5.74
C LEU A 119 8.47 -16.68 6.26
N MET A 120 9.21 -16.17 7.25
CA MET A 120 10.32 -16.90 7.88
C MET A 120 9.82 -18.08 8.73
N GLU A 121 8.63 -18.00 9.29
CA GLU A 121 8.02 -19.06 10.11
C GLU A 121 7.24 -20.08 9.28
N ASN A 122 6.44 -19.63 8.30
CA ASN A 122 5.41 -20.43 7.63
C ASN A 122 5.38 -20.27 6.10
N GLY A 123 6.37 -19.60 5.50
CA GLY A 123 6.28 -19.18 4.10
C GLY A 123 6.53 -20.28 3.08
N ARG A 124 6.99 -21.46 3.47
CA ARG A 124 7.33 -22.53 2.52
C ARG A 124 6.06 -23.16 1.94
N ILE A 125 5.95 -23.14 0.63
CA ILE A 125 4.89 -23.88 -0.07
C ILE A 125 5.18 -25.37 0.11
N ALA A 126 4.22 -26.11 0.68
CA ALA A 126 4.38 -27.52 1.05
C ALA A 126 4.89 -28.36 -0.13
N ARG A 127 6.02 -29.03 0.08
CA ARG A 127 6.46 -30.15 -0.79
C ARG A 127 5.78 -31.41 -0.31
N LYS A 128 5.51 -32.34 -1.24
CA LYS A 128 4.89 -33.67 -0.98
C LYS A 128 5.64 -34.54 0.05
N SER A 129 6.88 -34.22 0.41
CA SER A 129 7.66 -34.90 1.44
C SER A 129 7.71 -34.02 2.70
N GLY A 130 6.94 -34.39 3.70
CA GLY A 130 6.64 -33.63 4.93
C GLY A 130 7.79 -33.43 5.94
N HIS A 131 9.04 -33.34 5.52
CA HIS A 131 10.17 -33.10 6.41
C HIS A 131 10.92 -31.83 6.00
N GLY A 132 10.97 -30.85 6.89
CA GLY A 132 11.75 -29.61 6.72
C GLY A 132 11.16 -28.40 7.41
N ASN A 133 11.97 -27.36 7.59
CA ASN A 133 11.57 -26.08 8.15
C ASN A 133 10.42 -25.47 7.33
N PRO A 134 9.26 -25.12 7.92
CA PRO A 134 8.11 -24.53 7.23
C PRO A 134 8.37 -23.11 6.73
N GLY A 135 9.42 -22.44 7.20
CA GLY A 135 9.76 -21.08 6.85
C GLY A 135 10.62 -20.93 5.60
N LEU A 136 10.63 -19.73 5.05
CA LEU A 136 11.58 -19.32 4.00
C LEU A 136 12.93 -18.95 4.62
N SER A 137 14.00 -19.10 3.84
CA SER A 137 15.31 -18.60 4.23
C SER A 137 15.34 -17.06 4.29
N SER A 138 16.19 -16.52 5.15
CA SER A 138 16.42 -15.07 5.23
C SER A 138 16.83 -14.46 3.89
N THR A 139 17.61 -15.19 3.08
CA THR A 139 17.99 -14.77 1.72
C THR A 139 16.78 -14.62 0.81
N THR A 140 15.79 -15.53 0.91
CA THR A 140 14.56 -15.45 0.12
C THR A 140 13.70 -14.27 0.56
N VAL A 141 13.55 -14.06 1.87
CA VAL A 141 12.80 -12.92 2.42
C VAL A 141 13.47 -11.60 2.06
N ARG A 142 14.81 -11.52 2.11
CA ARG A 142 15.56 -10.35 1.65
C ARG A 142 15.33 -10.06 0.16
N SER A 143 15.31 -11.09 -0.68
CA SER A 143 15.02 -10.92 -2.11
C SER A 143 13.59 -10.40 -2.34
N LEU A 144 12.62 -10.86 -1.56
CA LEU A 144 11.25 -10.36 -1.59
C LEU A 144 11.18 -8.91 -1.12
N HIS A 145 11.91 -8.54 -0.06
CA HIS A 145 12.00 -7.15 0.39
C HIS A 145 12.53 -6.23 -0.71
N LEU A 146 13.59 -6.61 -1.41
CA LEU A 146 14.14 -5.82 -2.51
C LEU A 146 13.15 -5.66 -3.68
N MET A 147 12.40 -6.71 -4.00
CA MET A 147 11.34 -6.64 -5.01
C MET A 147 10.23 -5.67 -4.58
N LEU A 148 9.75 -5.77 -3.33
CA LEU A 148 8.74 -4.88 -2.78
C LEU A 148 9.22 -3.43 -2.72
N HIS A 149 10.50 -3.22 -2.33
CA HIS A 149 11.11 -1.89 -2.34
C HIS A 149 11.04 -1.26 -3.74
N SER A 150 11.42 -1.99 -4.77
CA SER A 150 11.35 -1.51 -6.16
C SER A 150 9.91 -1.19 -6.60
N ALA A 151 8.94 -2.04 -6.23
CA ALA A 151 7.54 -1.84 -6.58
C ALA A 151 6.93 -0.61 -5.87
N LEU A 152 7.25 -0.43 -4.59
CA LEU A 152 6.73 0.67 -3.79
C LEU A 152 7.45 1.99 -4.09
N GLU A 153 8.75 1.95 -4.44
CA GLU A 153 9.47 3.09 -4.96
C GLU A 153 8.84 3.63 -6.27
N ARG A 154 8.39 2.71 -7.13
CA ARG A 154 7.62 3.10 -8.32
C ARG A 154 6.29 3.75 -7.96
N ALA A 155 5.60 3.26 -6.93
CA ALA A 155 4.35 3.86 -6.44
C ALA A 155 4.57 5.29 -5.91
N VAL A 156 5.70 5.56 -5.26
CA VAL A 156 6.09 6.93 -4.84
C VAL A 156 6.28 7.82 -6.07
N LYS A 157 7.02 7.37 -7.09
CA LYS A 157 7.24 8.11 -8.35
C LYS A 157 5.94 8.42 -9.09
N GLU A 158 4.96 7.53 -8.99
CA GLU A 158 3.62 7.73 -9.56
C GLU A 158 2.67 8.51 -8.66
N ARG A 159 3.15 9.01 -7.52
CA ARG A 159 2.37 9.78 -6.55
C ARG A 159 1.15 9.02 -5.98
N LEU A 160 1.25 7.70 -5.90
CA LEU A 160 0.23 6.84 -5.28
C LEU A 160 0.40 6.75 -3.76
N ILE A 161 1.64 6.88 -3.29
CA ILE A 161 2.00 6.97 -1.86
C ILE A 161 3.05 8.07 -1.68
N LEU A 162 3.15 8.62 -0.46
CA LEU A 162 4.08 9.73 -0.16
C LEU A 162 5.52 9.26 0.01
N ARG A 163 5.70 8.09 0.64
CA ARG A 163 7.01 7.50 0.92
C ARG A 163 6.94 5.99 0.84
N ASN A 164 8.08 5.39 0.67
CA ASN A 164 8.20 3.95 0.58
C ASN A 164 8.26 3.32 1.98
N PRO A 165 7.26 2.53 2.42
CA PRO A 165 7.25 1.95 3.75
C PRO A 165 8.33 0.88 3.98
N THR A 166 8.99 0.39 2.93
CA THR A 166 10.12 -0.56 3.06
C THR A 166 11.39 0.11 3.59
N GLU A 167 11.51 1.44 3.52
CA GLU A 167 12.67 2.17 4.04
C GLU A 167 12.76 2.12 5.57
N ASP A 168 11.62 1.89 6.24
CA ASP A 168 11.53 1.79 7.69
C ASP A 168 11.59 0.31 8.18
N CYS A 169 11.99 -0.66 7.31
CA CYS A 169 12.03 -2.10 7.61
C CYS A 169 13.43 -2.65 7.84
#